data_f18f06b3506b1beca8a19f1df222938c
#
_entry.id   f18f06b3506b1beca8a19f1df222938c
#
_cell.length_a   1.000
_cell.length_b   1.000
_cell.length_c   1.000
_cell.angle_alpha   90.00
_cell.angle_beta   90.00
_cell.angle_gamma   90.00
#
_symmetry.space_group_name_H-M   'P 1'
#
loop_
_entity.id
_entity.type
_entity.pdbx_description
1 polymer ?
#
loop_
_entity_poly.entity_id
_entity_poly.type
_entity_poly.pdbx_seq_one_letter_code
_entity_poly.pdbx_strand_id
1 'polypeptide(L)'
;MEHPIASPRLRDLAKGKQKVVLVTSDHTRAVPSKITLPILLDEIRQGNPDADITILIATGLHRPTTEEEQRRMFGDAIVDHEKIAINNAFDPDQFVHMGVLPSGADFNVNKLAAECDLLVTEGFIEPHFFAGFSG
;
A
#
# COMPACT_ATOMS: atom_id res chain seq x y z
N MET A 1 -16.37 -3.62 5.15
CA MET A 1 -15.69 -4.71 4.41
C MET A 1 -16.40 -6.07 4.50
N GLU A 2 -17.55 -6.13 5.12
CA GLU A 2 -18.31 -7.40 5.26
C GLU A 2 -18.90 -7.89 3.95
N HIS A 3 -19.17 -6.98 3.01
CA HIS A 3 -19.77 -7.28 1.71
C HIS A 3 -18.91 -6.71 0.57
N PRO A 4 -17.76 -7.32 0.26
CA PRO A 4 -16.91 -6.85 -0.82
C PRO A 4 -17.57 -7.03 -2.20
N ILE A 5 -17.22 -6.17 -3.15
CA ILE A 5 -17.76 -6.23 -4.52
C ILE A 5 -16.94 -7.23 -5.33
N ALA A 6 -17.58 -8.27 -5.85
CA ALA A 6 -17.01 -9.29 -6.74
C ALA A 6 -15.69 -9.93 -6.24
N SER A 7 -15.51 -10.02 -4.92
CA SER A 7 -14.31 -10.55 -4.28
C SER A 7 -14.65 -11.27 -2.98
N PRO A 8 -13.86 -12.25 -2.53
CA PRO A 8 -13.88 -12.72 -1.15
C PRO A 8 -13.55 -11.61 -0.14
N ARG A 9 -13.86 -11.81 1.12
CA ARG A 9 -13.43 -10.89 2.20
C ARG A 9 -11.90 -10.89 2.32
N LEU A 10 -11.33 -9.78 2.75
CA LEU A 10 -9.89 -9.65 2.91
C LEU A 10 -9.30 -10.71 3.85
N ARG A 11 -10.00 -11.04 4.95
CA ARG A 11 -9.60 -12.15 5.85
C ARG A 11 -9.52 -13.50 5.15
N ASP A 12 -10.37 -13.76 4.16
CA ASP A 12 -10.33 -15.00 3.41
C ASP A 12 -9.20 -15.01 2.39
N LEU A 13 -8.87 -13.86 1.80
CA LEU A 13 -7.73 -13.69 0.90
C LEU A 13 -6.39 -13.79 1.65
N ALA A 14 -6.34 -13.39 2.92
CA ALA A 14 -5.14 -13.43 3.74
C ALA A 14 -4.75 -14.84 4.25
N LYS A 15 -5.68 -15.82 4.18
CA LYS A 15 -5.41 -17.20 4.62
C LYS A 15 -4.20 -17.79 3.90
N GLY A 16 -3.18 -18.19 4.68
CA GLY A 16 -1.95 -18.81 4.17
C GLY A 16 -0.98 -17.85 3.47
N LYS A 17 -1.26 -16.54 3.48
CA LYS A 17 -0.37 -15.51 2.90
C LYS A 17 0.65 -15.05 3.94
N GLN A 18 1.92 -15.30 3.69
CA GLN A 18 2.98 -14.97 4.65
C GLN A 18 3.46 -13.53 4.50
N LYS A 19 3.74 -13.09 3.27
CA LYS A 19 4.20 -11.73 2.97
C LYS A 19 3.03 -10.90 2.45
N VAL A 20 2.56 -9.98 3.26
CA VAL A 20 1.46 -9.07 2.88
C VAL A 20 1.99 -7.65 2.77
N VAL A 21 1.75 -7.00 1.64
CA VAL A 21 2.09 -5.59 1.46
C VAL A 21 0.80 -4.78 1.31
N LEU A 22 0.67 -3.76 2.17
CA LEU A 22 -0.43 -2.82 2.14
C LEU A 22 0.09 -1.48 1.63
N VAL A 23 -0.27 -1.14 0.39
CA VAL A 23 0.14 0.13 -0.24
C VAL A 23 -0.83 1.22 0.15
N THR A 24 -0.29 2.34 0.60
CA THR A 24 -1.05 3.56 0.92
C THR A 24 -0.44 4.78 0.26
N SER A 25 -1.21 5.85 0.17
CA SER A 25 -0.74 7.14 -0.35
C SER A 25 0.21 7.84 0.63
N ASP A 26 0.96 8.80 0.14
CA ASP A 26 1.86 9.63 0.94
C ASP A 26 1.13 10.83 1.59
N HIS A 27 1.93 11.67 2.27
CA HIS A 27 1.47 12.86 3.00
C HIS A 27 0.77 13.93 2.14
N THR A 28 0.82 13.82 0.82
CA THR A 28 0.19 14.79 -0.09
C THR A 28 -1.28 14.45 -0.40
N ARG A 29 -1.76 13.29 0.05
CA ARG A 29 -3.13 12.81 -0.20
C ARG A 29 -3.93 12.75 1.10
N ALA A 30 -5.21 13.15 1.03
CA ALA A 30 -6.12 13.15 2.18
C ALA A 30 -6.84 11.81 2.38
N VAL A 31 -6.10 10.69 2.25
CA VAL A 31 -6.65 9.36 2.53
C VAL A 31 -6.87 9.24 4.05
N PRO A 32 -8.04 8.76 4.50
CA PRO A 32 -8.32 8.60 5.91
C PRO A 32 -7.65 7.35 6.52
N SER A 33 -6.35 7.18 6.27
CA SER A 33 -5.57 5.99 6.63
C SER A 33 -5.57 5.69 8.12
N LYS A 34 -5.70 6.72 8.96
CA LYS A 34 -5.86 6.56 10.41
C LYS A 34 -7.11 5.75 10.80
N ILE A 35 -8.12 5.72 9.92
CA ILE A 35 -9.37 4.96 10.10
C ILE A 35 -9.30 3.63 9.35
N THR A 36 -8.82 3.66 8.12
CA THR A 36 -8.88 2.49 7.22
C THR A 36 -7.80 1.46 7.51
N LEU A 37 -6.55 1.89 7.81
CA LEU A 37 -5.46 0.95 8.09
C LEU A 37 -5.73 0.01 9.27
N PRO A 38 -6.22 0.46 10.45
CA PRO A 38 -6.54 -0.45 11.54
C PRO A 38 -7.53 -1.55 11.14
N ILE A 39 -8.54 -1.19 10.33
CA ILE A 39 -9.55 -2.13 9.85
C ILE A 39 -8.96 -3.14 8.86
N LEU A 40 -8.09 -2.69 7.95
CA LEU A 40 -7.41 -3.56 6.99
C LEU A 40 -6.45 -4.51 7.69
N LEU A 41 -5.66 -4.02 8.62
CA LEU A 41 -4.72 -4.81 9.41
C LEU A 41 -5.44 -5.88 10.24
N ASP A 42 -6.55 -5.52 10.88
CA ASP A 42 -7.38 -6.46 11.65
C ASP A 42 -7.96 -7.57 10.76
N GLU A 43 -8.52 -7.23 9.60
CA GLU A 43 -9.03 -8.21 8.63
C GLU A 43 -7.91 -9.16 8.14
N ILE A 44 -6.72 -8.65 7.87
CA ILE A 44 -5.58 -9.50 7.46
C ILE A 44 -5.21 -10.45 8.58
N ARG A 45 -5.06 -9.96 9.82
CA ARG A 45 -4.67 -10.77 10.98
C ARG A 45 -5.75 -11.77 11.39
N GLN A 46 -7.02 -11.48 11.18
CA GLN A 46 -8.09 -12.47 11.36
C GLN A 46 -7.99 -13.62 10.35
N GLY A 47 -7.45 -13.39 9.18
CA GLY A 47 -7.19 -14.43 8.17
C GLY A 47 -5.89 -15.19 8.41
N ASN A 48 -4.83 -14.48 8.80
CA ASN A 48 -3.52 -15.03 9.16
C ASN A 48 -2.85 -14.19 10.24
N PRO A 49 -2.90 -14.62 11.52
CA PRO A 49 -2.27 -13.89 12.63
C PRO A 49 -0.75 -13.74 12.51
N ASP A 50 -0.10 -14.66 11.80
CA ASP A 50 1.36 -14.72 11.67
C ASP A 50 1.87 -14.04 10.38
N ALA A 51 1.00 -13.35 9.64
CA ALA A 51 1.39 -12.66 8.42
C ALA A 51 2.42 -11.55 8.71
N ASP A 52 3.51 -11.56 7.94
CA ASP A 52 4.48 -10.47 7.91
C ASP A 52 3.94 -9.32 7.05
N ILE A 53 3.36 -8.32 7.72
CA ILE A 53 2.70 -7.19 7.06
C ILE A 53 3.66 -6.02 6.96
N THR A 54 3.80 -5.45 5.76
CA THR A 54 4.53 -4.21 5.52
C THR A 54 3.61 -3.17 4.91
N ILE A 55 3.52 -2.00 5.52
CA ILE A 55 2.84 -0.83 4.96
C ILE A 55 3.84 -0.12 4.04
N LEU A 56 3.54 -0.04 2.74
CA LEU A 56 4.37 0.62 1.74
C LEU A 56 3.75 1.97 1.37
N ILE A 57 4.44 3.06 1.70
CA ILE A 57 4.02 4.42 1.33
C ILE A 57 4.43 4.68 -0.13
N ALA A 58 3.44 4.87 -1.01
CA ALA A 58 3.63 5.16 -2.42
C ALA A 58 3.85 6.67 -2.64
N THR A 59 5.09 7.10 -2.64
CA THR A 59 5.49 8.51 -2.78
C THR A 59 5.49 9.02 -4.22
N GLY A 60 5.48 8.13 -5.22
CA GLY A 60 5.75 8.54 -6.60
C GLY A 60 7.10 9.27 -6.69
N LEU A 61 7.10 10.49 -7.22
CA LEU A 61 8.29 11.35 -7.31
C LEU A 61 8.40 12.36 -6.14
N HIS A 62 7.54 12.25 -5.13
CA HIS A 62 7.61 13.11 -3.96
C HIS A 62 8.78 12.73 -3.05
N ARG A 63 9.16 13.64 -2.17
CA ARG A 63 10.12 13.35 -1.11
C ARG A 63 9.59 12.27 -0.16
N PRO A 64 10.46 11.58 0.57
CA PRO A 64 10.03 10.65 1.61
C PRO A 64 9.10 11.30 2.64
N THR A 65 8.11 10.56 3.09
CA THR A 65 7.20 10.94 4.18
C THR A 65 7.95 10.86 5.51
N THR A 66 7.97 11.95 6.27
CA THR A 66 8.65 12.00 7.58
C THR A 66 7.90 11.19 8.63
N GLU A 67 8.56 10.80 9.72
CA GLU A 67 7.93 10.09 10.83
C GLU A 67 6.78 10.89 11.45
N GLU A 68 6.93 12.21 11.59
CA GLU A 68 5.87 13.07 12.09
C GLU A 68 4.62 13.04 11.18
N GLU A 69 4.84 13.05 9.87
CA GLU A 69 3.77 12.91 8.89
C GLU A 69 3.10 11.52 8.96
N GLN A 70 3.90 10.45 9.11
CA GLN A 70 3.37 9.10 9.30
C GLN A 70 2.50 9.01 10.56
N ARG A 71 2.93 9.58 11.69
CA ARG A 71 2.14 9.64 12.93
C ARG A 71 0.83 10.42 12.74
N ARG A 72 0.87 11.51 12.01
CA ARG A 72 -0.34 12.27 11.69
C ARG A 72 -1.30 11.48 10.79
N MET A 73 -0.77 10.77 9.78
CA MET A 73 -1.54 10.00 8.80
C MET A 73 -2.11 8.71 9.36
N PHE A 74 -1.31 7.97 10.13
CA PHE A 74 -1.63 6.59 10.53
C PHE A 74 -1.95 6.49 12.04
N GLY A 75 -1.44 7.41 12.84
CA GLY A 75 -1.49 7.37 14.30
C GLY A 75 -0.30 6.62 14.92
N ASP A 76 -0.01 6.94 16.18
CA ASP A 76 1.16 6.44 16.89
C ASP A 76 1.17 4.91 16.99
N ALA A 77 0.04 4.29 17.25
CA ALA A 77 -0.07 2.83 17.39
C ALA A 77 0.41 2.08 16.14
N ILE A 78 0.12 2.58 14.95
CA ILE A 78 0.60 1.97 13.69
C ILE A 78 2.09 2.22 13.51
N VAL A 79 2.53 3.46 13.71
CA VAL A 79 3.95 3.81 13.52
C VAL A 79 4.87 3.06 14.49
N ASP A 80 4.40 2.83 15.73
CA ASP A 80 5.21 2.15 16.76
C ASP A 80 5.23 0.62 16.62
N HIS A 81 4.25 0.02 15.92
CA HIS A 81 4.09 -1.45 15.94
C HIS A 81 4.12 -2.12 14.56
N GLU A 82 3.93 -1.36 13.47
CA GLU A 82 3.89 -1.92 12.13
C GLU A 82 5.20 -1.67 11.37
N LYS A 83 5.53 -2.56 10.44
CA LYS A 83 6.61 -2.32 9.49
C LYS A 83 6.17 -1.30 8.46
N ILE A 84 6.89 -0.19 8.33
CA ILE A 84 6.63 0.84 7.34
C ILE A 84 7.83 0.96 6.41
N ALA A 85 7.59 0.88 5.12
CA ALA A 85 8.56 1.13 4.06
C ALA A 85 8.11 2.33 3.23
N ILE A 86 9.08 3.08 2.72
CA ILE A 86 8.81 4.25 1.87
C ILE A 86 9.39 3.97 0.49
N ASN A 87 8.55 4.08 -0.54
CA ASN A 87 9.01 3.97 -1.91
C ASN A 87 9.93 5.15 -2.26
N ASN A 88 11.05 4.85 -2.91
CA ASN A 88 11.96 5.87 -3.45
C ASN A 88 12.13 5.62 -4.96
N ALA A 89 11.46 6.42 -5.77
CA ALA A 89 11.50 6.28 -7.24
C ALA A 89 12.90 6.53 -7.84
N PHE A 90 13.81 7.12 -7.09
CA PHE A 90 15.19 7.40 -7.51
C PHE A 90 16.21 6.32 -7.10
N ASP A 91 15.76 5.31 -6.38
CA ASP A 91 16.59 4.17 -5.96
C ASP A 91 16.27 2.93 -6.82
N PRO A 92 17.07 2.64 -7.85
CA PRO A 92 16.81 1.53 -8.76
C PRO A 92 16.82 0.16 -8.05
N ASP A 93 17.50 0.06 -6.91
CA ASP A 93 17.58 -1.17 -6.15
C ASP A 93 16.25 -1.55 -5.48
N GLN A 94 15.31 -0.62 -5.38
CA GLN A 94 13.95 -0.90 -4.88
C GLN A 94 13.03 -1.53 -5.92
N PHE A 95 13.44 -1.65 -7.19
CA PHE A 95 12.56 -2.05 -8.26
C PHE A 95 12.99 -3.36 -8.93
N VAL A 96 12.00 -4.05 -9.47
CA VAL A 96 12.16 -5.18 -10.37
C VAL A 96 11.48 -4.87 -11.71
N HIS A 97 12.16 -5.20 -12.80
CA HIS A 97 11.59 -5.06 -14.13
C HIS A 97 10.58 -6.19 -14.39
N MET A 98 9.33 -5.84 -14.67
CA MET A 98 8.23 -6.77 -14.89
C MET A 98 7.86 -6.92 -16.37
N GLY A 99 8.44 -6.10 -17.26
CA GLY A 99 8.17 -6.12 -18.69
C GLY A 99 8.11 -4.73 -19.31
N VAL A 100 7.55 -4.67 -20.51
CA VAL A 100 7.39 -3.41 -21.27
C VAL A 100 5.91 -3.17 -21.50
N LEU A 101 5.45 -1.95 -21.23
CA LEU A 101 4.08 -1.52 -21.46
C LEU A 101 3.79 -1.38 -22.96
N PRO A 102 2.52 -1.41 -23.39
CA PRO A 102 2.16 -1.15 -24.79
C PRO A 102 2.64 0.20 -25.35
N SER A 103 2.89 1.18 -24.46
CA SER A 103 3.49 2.47 -24.80
C SER A 103 4.99 2.41 -25.14
N GLY A 104 5.65 1.27 -24.89
CA GLY A 104 7.09 1.10 -25.00
C GLY A 104 7.89 1.49 -23.75
N ALA A 105 7.22 1.91 -22.68
CA ALA A 105 7.88 2.24 -21.42
C ALA A 105 8.17 0.97 -20.59
N ASP A 106 9.31 0.95 -19.91
CA ASP A 106 9.65 -0.10 -18.95
C ASP A 106 8.65 -0.13 -17.79
N PHE A 107 8.19 -1.33 -17.45
CA PHE A 107 7.33 -1.56 -16.30
C PHE A 107 8.16 -2.07 -15.13
N ASN A 108 8.54 -1.14 -14.26
CA ASN A 108 9.30 -1.40 -13.04
C ASN A 108 8.38 -1.29 -11.82
N VAL A 109 8.38 -2.31 -10.97
CA VAL A 109 7.53 -2.39 -9.78
C VAL A 109 8.41 -2.48 -8.54
N ASN A 110 8.01 -1.82 -7.45
CA ASN A 110 8.70 -1.96 -6.18
C ASN A 110 8.77 -3.43 -5.75
N LYS A 111 9.95 -3.91 -5.36
CA LYS A 111 10.22 -5.31 -5.00
C LYS A 111 9.26 -5.83 -3.93
N LEU A 112 8.97 -5.03 -2.91
CA LEU A 112 8.02 -5.43 -1.88
C LEU A 112 6.65 -5.77 -2.47
N ALA A 113 6.16 -4.94 -3.39
CA ALA A 113 4.86 -5.18 -4.04
C ALA A 113 4.90 -6.33 -5.05
N ALA A 114 6.02 -6.50 -5.76
CA ALA A 114 6.16 -7.56 -6.77
C ALA A 114 6.35 -8.96 -6.15
N GLU A 115 6.94 -9.04 -4.96
CA GLU A 115 7.36 -10.30 -4.32
C GLU A 115 6.47 -10.71 -3.14
N CYS A 116 5.36 -9.99 -2.89
CA CYS A 116 4.43 -10.34 -1.82
C CYS A 116 3.45 -11.45 -2.24
N ASP A 117 2.90 -12.16 -1.25
CA ASP A 117 1.87 -13.18 -1.47
C ASP A 117 0.47 -12.56 -1.59
N LEU A 118 0.30 -11.38 -0.98
CA LEU A 118 -0.95 -10.61 -1.03
C LEU A 118 -0.62 -9.12 -1.08
N LEU A 119 -1.06 -8.48 -2.15
CA LEU A 119 -0.99 -7.02 -2.30
C LEU A 119 -2.37 -6.42 -2.01
N VAL A 120 -2.41 -5.53 -1.03
CA VAL A 120 -3.60 -4.75 -0.67
C VAL A 120 -3.31 -3.29 -0.92
N THR A 121 -4.25 -2.56 -1.48
CA THR A 121 -4.09 -1.13 -1.71
C THR A 121 -5.23 -0.35 -1.07
N GLU A 122 -4.90 0.77 -0.44
CA GLU A 122 -5.87 1.79 -0.07
C GLU A 122 -5.55 3.10 -0.77
N GLY A 123 -6.57 3.89 -1.00
CA GLY A 123 -6.45 5.19 -1.64
C GLY A 123 -7.82 5.83 -1.75
N PHE A 124 -7.89 6.97 -2.43
CA PHE A 124 -9.15 7.58 -2.79
C PHE A 124 -9.06 8.11 -4.23
N ILE A 125 -10.20 8.16 -4.89
CA ILE A 125 -10.30 8.65 -6.26
C ILE A 125 -10.74 10.11 -6.23
N GLU A 126 -10.00 10.97 -6.91
CA GLU A 126 -10.30 12.39 -7.03
C GLU A 126 -10.31 12.84 -8.51
N PRO A 127 -11.08 13.90 -8.87
CA PRO A 127 -10.98 14.51 -10.18
C PRO A 127 -9.57 15.05 -10.44
N HIS A 128 -9.08 14.86 -11.65
CA HIS A 128 -7.77 15.34 -12.07
C HIS A 128 -7.89 16.14 -13.37
N PHE A 129 -7.22 17.29 -13.42
CA PHE A 129 -7.42 18.30 -14.48
C PHE A 129 -6.97 17.86 -15.88
N PHE A 130 -6.14 16.83 -16.02
CA PHE A 130 -5.80 16.25 -17.33
C PHE A 130 -6.02 14.72 -17.44
N ALA A 131 -5.99 13.98 -16.35
CA ALA A 131 -6.16 12.52 -16.35
C ALA A 131 -7.64 12.09 -16.22
N GLY A 132 -8.55 13.03 -15.98
CA GLY A 132 -9.95 12.76 -15.68
C GLY A 132 -10.12 12.43 -14.19
N PHE A 133 -9.63 11.28 -13.74
CA PHE A 133 -9.57 10.88 -12.34
C PHE A 133 -8.19 10.31 -12.02
N SER A 134 -7.79 10.44 -10.76
CA SER A 134 -6.58 9.83 -10.20
C SER A 134 -6.86 9.20 -8.84
N GLY A 135 -6.09 8.18 -8.47
CA GLY A 135 -6.20 7.50 -7.19
C GLY A 135 -4.89 6.85 -6.81
#